data_7a12543981a81f24c9fde5c9c093fd6c
#
_entry.id   7a12543981a81f24c9fde5c9c093fd6c
#
_cell.length_a   1.000
_cell.length_b   1.000
_cell.length_c   1.000
_cell.angle_alpha   90.00
_cell.angle_beta   90.00
_cell.angle_gamma   90.00
#
_symmetry.space_group_name_H-M   'P 1'
#
loop_
_entity.id
_entity.type
_entity.pdbx_description
1 polymer ?
#
loop_
_entity_poly.entity_id
_entity_poly.type
_entity_poly.pdbx_seq_one_letter_code
_entity_poly.pdbx_strand_id
1 'polypeptide(L)'
;MEGASKELLLADDQMCFVCGKRNAHGFQLSFNHEAPGVLSADVIFKKEHQGFQNIVHGGIVATLLDEMIVNLAWKEGVLAVSVEIQVRLKKPVKVAEKIHFEGRIAPLQLSRRMFQGISTATDSNARLLAKATITCLRVKAP
;
A
#
# COMPACT_ATOMS: atom_id res chain seq x y z
N MET A 1 26.72 10.00 26.68
CA MET A 1 25.35 10.55 26.79
C MET A 1 24.55 10.18 25.56
N GLU A 2 23.49 9.53 25.77
CA GLU A 2 22.65 9.14 24.67
C GLU A 2 21.88 10.32 24.17
N GLY A 3 21.95 10.56 22.86
CA GLY A 3 21.10 11.55 22.24
C GLY A 3 19.64 11.18 22.41
N ALA A 4 18.77 12.15 22.65
CA ALA A 4 17.34 11.95 22.52
C ALA A 4 17.08 11.28 21.17
N SER A 5 16.32 10.19 21.16
CA SER A 5 15.88 9.59 19.91
C SER A 5 15.21 10.67 19.10
N LYS A 6 15.77 11.00 17.94
CA LYS A 6 15.10 11.93 17.03
C LYS A 6 13.76 11.33 16.70
N GLU A 7 12.69 12.01 17.06
CA GLU A 7 11.35 11.62 16.62
C GLU A 7 11.35 11.53 15.11
N LEU A 8 10.80 10.45 14.58
CA LEU A 8 10.66 10.28 13.15
C LEU A 8 9.60 11.27 12.66
N LEU A 9 10.03 12.21 11.84
CA LEU A 9 9.13 13.18 11.22
C LEU A 9 8.74 12.65 9.84
N LEU A 10 7.49 12.25 9.71
CA LEU A 10 6.95 11.82 8.43
C LEU A 10 6.39 13.04 7.70
N ALA A 11 7.07 13.43 6.64
CA ALA A 11 6.63 14.54 5.79
C ALA A 11 6.39 14.04 4.38
N ASP A 12 5.33 14.53 3.75
CA ASP A 12 5.03 14.24 2.35
C ASP A 12 5.49 15.40 1.47
N ASP A 13 6.47 15.14 0.63
CA ASP A 13 6.94 16.07 -0.40
C ASP A 13 6.41 15.71 -1.80
N GLN A 14 5.42 14.83 -1.87
CA GLN A 14 4.80 14.30 -3.09
C GLN A 14 5.75 13.47 -3.98
N MET A 15 6.79 12.91 -3.37
CA MET A 15 7.77 12.06 -4.05
C MET A 15 7.64 10.57 -3.68
N CYS A 16 6.55 10.17 -3.02
CA CYS A 16 6.31 8.75 -2.75
C CYS A 16 6.38 7.94 -4.06
N PHE A 17 7.07 6.82 -4.01
CA PHE A 17 7.22 5.97 -5.20
C PHE A 17 5.87 5.47 -5.72
N VAL A 18 4.89 5.24 -4.86
CA VAL A 18 3.57 4.74 -5.28
C VAL A 18 2.60 5.88 -5.58
N CYS A 19 2.40 6.81 -4.66
CA CYS A 19 1.34 7.81 -4.77
C CYS A 19 1.82 9.25 -5.03
N GLY A 20 3.13 9.49 -5.04
CA GLY A 20 3.69 10.82 -5.22
C GLY A 20 3.42 11.39 -6.61
N LYS A 21 2.67 12.48 -6.69
CA LYS A 21 2.32 13.08 -7.98
C LYS A 21 3.50 13.76 -8.66
N ARG A 22 4.55 14.09 -7.90
CA ARG A 22 5.78 14.70 -8.43
C ARG A 22 6.84 13.67 -8.84
N ASN A 23 6.65 12.40 -8.49
CA ASN A 23 7.61 11.36 -8.84
C ASN A 23 7.29 10.78 -10.22
N ALA A 24 8.00 11.24 -11.25
CA ALA A 24 7.82 10.81 -12.62
C ALA A 24 8.18 9.31 -12.84
N HIS A 25 8.98 8.72 -11.96
CA HIS A 25 9.38 7.31 -12.03
C HIS A 25 8.47 6.38 -11.22
N GLY A 26 7.56 6.94 -10.43
CA GLY A 26 6.61 6.19 -9.62
C GLY A 26 5.30 5.91 -10.33
N PHE A 27 4.36 5.32 -9.60
CA PHE A 27 3.06 4.97 -10.15
C PHE A 27 2.09 6.13 -10.21
N GLN A 28 2.33 7.18 -9.43
CA GLN A 28 1.42 8.35 -9.30
C GLN A 28 -0.02 7.91 -9.05
N LEU A 29 -0.18 6.89 -8.21
CA LEU A 29 -1.44 6.21 -7.98
C LEU A 29 -2.46 7.12 -7.32
N SER A 30 -3.69 7.07 -7.80
CA SER A 30 -4.84 7.73 -7.18
C SER A 30 -5.71 6.71 -6.48
N PHE A 31 -6.24 7.09 -5.31
CA PHE A 31 -7.04 6.22 -4.48
C PHE A 31 -8.50 6.64 -4.43
N ASN A 32 -9.37 5.65 -4.25
CA ASN A 32 -10.78 5.85 -3.95
C ASN A 32 -11.01 5.51 -2.47
N HIS A 33 -11.47 6.50 -1.70
CA HIS A 33 -11.80 6.34 -0.29
C HIS A 33 -13.28 6.69 -0.08
N GLU A 34 -14.17 5.80 -0.54
CA GLU A 34 -15.61 6.04 -0.55
C GLU A 34 -16.29 5.65 0.76
N ALA A 35 -15.65 4.80 1.56
CA ALA A 35 -16.19 4.35 2.83
C ALA A 35 -15.09 4.30 3.89
N PRO A 36 -15.44 4.54 5.19
CA PRO A 36 -14.47 4.37 6.27
C PRO A 36 -13.88 2.97 6.29
N GLY A 37 -12.57 2.89 6.51
CA GLY A 37 -11.87 1.62 6.63
C GLY A 37 -11.63 0.87 5.33
N VAL A 38 -11.92 1.47 4.17
CA VAL A 38 -11.71 0.84 2.86
C VAL A 38 -11.04 1.83 1.91
N LEU A 39 -9.99 1.38 1.25
CA LEU A 39 -9.31 2.12 0.19
C LEU A 39 -9.16 1.23 -1.02
N SER A 40 -9.33 1.78 -2.21
CA SER A 40 -9.13 1.03 -3.45
C SER A 40 -8.38 1.84 -4.50
N ALA A 41 -7.78 1.14 -5.44
CA ALA A 41 -7.12 1.74 -6.60
C ALA A 41 -7.06 0.72 -7.74
N ASP A 42 -7.16 1.20 -8.96
CA ASP A 42 -6.96 0.38 -10.15
C ASP A 42 -5.63 0.73 -10.79
N VAL A 43 -4.91 -0.28 -11.23
CA VAL A 43 -3.58 -0.14 -11.82
C VAL A 43 -3.49 -0.99 -13.09
N ILE A 44 -2.89 -0.43 -14.12
CA ILE A 44 -2.44 -1.18 -15.30
C ILE A 44 -0.92 -1.13 -15.29
N PHE A 45 -0.29 -2.27 -15.02
CA PHE A 45 1.17 -2.33 -14.98
C PHE A 45 1.76 -2.34 -16.40
N LYS A 46 2.94 -1.74 -16.51
CA LYS A 46 3.68 -1.64 -17.75
C LYS A 46 4.78 -2.68 -17.79
N LYS A 47 5.38 -2.84 -18.97
CA LYS A 47 6.46 -3.80 -19.19
C LYS A 47 7.67 -3.57 -18.29
N GLU A 48 7.97 -2.32 -17.95
CA GLU A 48 9.06 -1.95 -17.03
C GLU A 48 8.83 -2.39 -15.58
N HIS A 49 7.63 -2.85 -15.26
CA HIS A 49 7.29 -3.37 -13.93
C HIS A 49 7.38 -4.90 -13.85
N GLN A 50 7.81 -5.56 -14.91
CA GLN A 50 7.84 -7.01 -14.94
C GLN A 50 9.07 -7.59 -14.22
N GLY A 51 8.88 -8.83 -13.71
CA GLY A 51 9.96 -9.72 -13.39
C GLY A 51 10.21 -10.63 -14.60
N PHE A 52 9.57 -11.80 -14.63
CA PHE A 52 9.55 -12.60 -15.86
C PHE A 52 8.64 -11.95 -16.91
N GLN A 53 8.82 -12.36 -18.16
CA GLN A 53 8.09 -11.76 -19.27
C GLN A 53 6.58 -11.74 -19.02
N ASN A 54 5.98 -10.57 -19.17
CA ASN A 54 4.54 -10.28 -19.02
C ASN A 54 3.97 -10.51 -17.61
N ILE A 55 4.80 -10.81 -16.61
CA ILE A 55 4.39 -10.99 -15.23
C ILE A 55 5.00 -9.86 -14.39
N VAL A 56 4.16 -9.17 -13.63
CA VAL A 56 4.59 -8.10 -12.74
C VAL A 56 5.52 -8.68 -11.67
N HIS A 57 6.62 -8.01 -11.39
CA HIS A 57 7.55 -8.40 -10.33
C HIS A 57 6.81 -8.51 -9.00
N GLY A 58 6.97 -9.63 -8.29
CA GLY A 58 6.27 -9.88 -7.03
C GLY A 58 6.53 -8.81 -5.96
N GLY A 59 7.74 -8.27 -5.92
CA GLY A 59 8.09 -7.17 -5.03
C GLY A 59 7.33 -5.88 -5.34
N ILE A 60 6.99 -5.62 -6.60
CA ILE A 60 6.16 -4.48 -6.99
C ILE A 60 4.72 -4.68 -6.53
N VAL A 61 4.18 -5.87 -6.69
CA VAL A 61 2.84 -6.20 -6.17
C VAL A 61 2.81 -5.98 -4.65
N ALA A 62 3.82 -6.45 -3.95
CA ALA A 62 3.95 -6.25 -2.49
C ALA A 62 4.01 -4.76 -2.13
N THR A 63 4.72 -3.96 -2.91
CA THR A 63 4.81 -2.51 -2.70
C THR A 63 3.43 -1.85 -2.75
N LEU A 64 2.60 -2.20 -3.71
CA LEU A 64 1.26 -1.63 -3.81
C LEU A 64 0.34 -2.13 -2.71
N LEU A 65 0.45 -3.40 -2.33
CA LEU A 65 -0.32 -3.96 -1.22
C LEU A 65 0.00 -3.27 0.11
N ASP A 66 1.27 -2.96 0.36
CA ASP A 66 1.71 -2.19 1.53
C ASP A 66 1.12 -0.78 1.53
N GLU A 67 1.21 -0.10 0.42
CA GLU A 67 0.74 1.27 0.27
C GLU A 67 -0.74 1.42 0.57
N MET A 68 -1.56 0.43 0.22
CA MET A 68 -3.00 0.46 0.45
C MET A 68 -3.33 0.64 1.93
N ILE A 69 -2.56 0.04 2.82
CA ILE A 69 -2.83 0.09 4.27
C ILE A 69 -2.28 1.37 4.88
N VAL A 70 -1.04 1.73 4.57
CA VAL A 70 -0.43 2.96 5.10
C VAL A 70 -1.22 4.20 4.64
N ASN A 71 -1.64 4.23 3.38
CA ASN A 71 -2.40 5.34 2.84
C ASN A 71 -3.84 5.38 3.38
N LEU A 72 -4.47 4.22 3.56
CA LEU A 72 -5.79 4.14 4.20
C LEU A 72 -5.73 4.72 5.62
N ALA A 73 -4.73 4.32 6.41
CA ALA A 73 -4.54 4.86 7.76
C ALA A 73 -4.42 6.39 7.72
N TRP A 74 -3.63 6.92 6.79
CA TRP A 74 -3.45 8.36 6.65
C TRP A 74 -4.77 9.07 6.33
N LYS A 75 -5.54 8.53 5.39
CA LYS A 75 -6.86 9.10 5.03
C LYS A 75 -7.86 9.05 6.19
N GLU A 76 -7.68 8.11 7.11
CA GLU A 76 -8.46 8.02 8.36
C GLU A 76 -7.86 8.88 9.50
N GLY A 77 -6.86 9.69 9.21
CA GLY A 77 -6.24 10.59 10.18
C GLY A 77 -5.15 9.96 11.04
N VAL A 78 -4.64 8.80 10.67
CA VAL A 78 -3.61 8.07 11.42
C VAL A 78 -2.31 8.02 10.64
N LEU A 79 -1.28 8.65 11.17
CA LEU A 79 0.06 8.59 10.60
C LEU A 79 0.78 7.35 11.12
N ALA A 80 1.24 6.49 10.20
CA ALA A 80 1.86 5.23 10.56
C ALA A 80 2.92 4.80 9.54
N VAL A 81 3.81 3.92 9.97
CA VAL A 81 4.76 3.22 9.11
C VAL A 81 4.49 1.73 9.15
N SER A 82 4.68 1.03 8.05
CA SER A 82 4.63 -0.42 8.05
C SER A 82 5.90 -0.97 8.71
N VAL A 83 5.72 -1.95 9.60
CA VAL A 83 6.83 -2.62 10.30
C VAL A 83 6.94 -4.10 9.95
N GLU A 84 5.88 -4.68 9.40
CA GLU A 84 5.88 -6.05 8.89
C GLU A 84 4.94 -6.17 7.71
N ILE A 85 5.41 -6.83 6.66
CA ILE A 85 4.66 -7.04 5.43
C ILE A 85 4.67 -8.54 5.15
N GLN A 86 3.50 -9.19 5.26
CA GLN A 86 3.33 -10.60 4.92
C GLN A 86 2.52 -10.70 3.64
N VAL A 87 3.13 -11.15 2.58
CA VAL A 87 2.50 -11.22 1.25
C VAL A 87 2.39 -12.65 0.80
N ARG A 88 1.22 -13.00 0.29
CA ARG A 88 1.01 -14.24 -0.43
C ARG A 88 0.67 -13.94 -1.87
N LEU A 89 1.54 -14.36 -2.78
CA LEU A 89 1.35 -14.24 -4.21
C LEU A 89 0.71 -15.54 -4.70
N LYS A 90 -0.60 -15.50 -4.96
CA LYS A 90 -1.38 -16.70 -5.27
C LYS A 90 -1.40 -17.04 -6.75
N LYS A 91 -1.47 -16.01 -7.60
CA LYS A 91 -1.51 -16.13 -9.06
C LYS A 91 -0.70 -15.01 -9.68
N PRO A 92 -0.12 -15.22 -10.88
CA PRO A 92 0.61 -14.16 -11.57
C PRO A 92 -0.25 -12.92 -11.80
N VAL A 93 0.32 -11.76 -11.51
CA VAL A 93 -0.25 -10.47 -11.89
C VAL A 93 0.33 -10.12 -13.25
N LYS A 94 -0.53 -9.90 -14.25
CA LYS A 94 -0.07 -9.69 -15.63
C LYS A 94 0.03 -8.22 -15.97
N VAL A 95 1.07 -7.87 -16.74
CA VAL A 95 1.18 -6.52 -17.31
C VAL A 95 0.07 -6.29 -18.33
N ALA A 96 -0.28 -5.03 -18.56
CA ALA A 96 -1.32 -4.59 -19.50
C ALA A 96 -2.75 -5.00 -19.13
N GLU A 97 -2.96 -5.67 -18.00
CA GLU A 97 -4.30 -5.97 -17.48
C GLU A 97 -4.64 -5.00 -16.34
N LYS A 98 -5.93 -4.68 -16.20
CA LYS A 98 -6.42 -3.85 -15.10
C LYS A 98 -6.46 -4.68 -13.82
N ILE A 99 -5.71 -4.27 -12.81
CA ILE A 99 -5.64 -4.92 -11.51
C ILE A 99 -6.27 -4.01 -10.47
N HIS A 100 -7.15 -4.56 -9.66
CA HIS A 100 -7.82 -3.84 -8.58
C HIS A 100 -7.14 -4.14 -7.25
N PHE A 101 -6.68 -3.10 -6.57
CA PHE A 101 -6.13 -3.19 -5.22
C PHE A 101 -7.14 -2.65 -4.23
N GLU A 102 -7.28 -3.35 -3.10
CA GLU A 102 -8.15 -2.91 -2.01
C GLU A 102 -7.44 -3.10 -0.68
N GLY A 103 -7.52 -2.08 0.17
CA GLY A 103 -7.06 -2.15 1.56
C GLY A 103 -8.23 -2.02 2.52
N ARG A 104 -8.17 -2.76 3.62
CA ARG A 104 -9.16 -2.71 4.70
C ARG A 104 -8.48 -2.67 6.04
N ILE A 105 -8.96 -1.78 6.92
CA ILE A 105 -8.57 -1.71 8.32
C ILE A 105 -9.85 -1.69 9.14
N ALA A 106 -10.00 -2.65 10.08
CA ALA A 106 -11.13 -2.64 10.99
C ALA A 106 -11.06 -1.40 11.89
N PRO A 107 -12.21 -0.75 12.19
CA PRO A 107 -12.20 0.52 12.92
C PRO A 107 -11.47 0.47 14.27
N LEU A 108 -11.57 -0.62 15.01
CA LEU A 108 -10.91 -0.77 16.31
C LEU A 108 -9.38 -0.88 16.18
N GLN A 109 -8.86 -1.29 15.04
CA GLN A 109 -7.41 -1.35 14.81
C GLN A 109 -6.79 0.05 14.83
N LEU A 110 -7.44 1.03 14.25
CA LEU A 110 -6.90 2.40 14.14
C LEU A 110 -6.72 3.11 15.49
N SER A 111 -7.35 2.62 16.57
CA SER A 111 -7.14 3.16 17.92
C SER A 111 -5.87 2.63 18.58
N ARG A 112 -5.25 1.58 18.05
CA ARG A 112 -4.07 0.94 18.64
C ARG A 112 -2.79 1.62 18.15
N ARG A 113 -1.76 1.57 18.99
CA ARG A 113 -0.43 2.02 18.60
C ARG A 113 0.15 1.14 17.48
N MET A 114 -0.02 -0.16 17.58
CA MET A 114 0.32 -1.13 16.55
C MET A 114 -0.98 -1.74 16.04
N PHE A 115 -1.17 -1.72 14.73
CA PHE A 115 -2.40 -2.22 14.13
C PHE A 115 -2.12 -2.94 12.81
N GLN A 116 -3.08 -3.72 12.37
CA GLN A 116 -2.99 -4.50 11.14
C GLN A 116 -4.11 -4.12 10.18
N GLY A 117 -3.78 -4.22 8.90
CA GLY A 117 -4.74 -4.14 7.81
C GLY A 117 -4.50 -5.27 6.83
N ILE A 118 -5.50 -5.53 6.01
CA ILE A 118 -5.45 -6.56 4.96
C ILE A 118 -5.65 -5.88 3.62
N SER A 119 -4.76 -6.20 2.66
CA SER A 119 -4.89 -5.73 1.30
C SER A 119 -4.93 -6.88 0.32
N THR A 120 -5.59 -6.67 -0.81
CA THR A 120 -5.78 -7.68 -1.85
C THR A 120 -5.56 -7.08 -3.22
N ALA A 121 -5.16 -7.93 -4.16
CA ALA A 121 -5.11 -7.62 -5.58
C ALA A 121 -5.98 -8.64 -6.32
N THR A 122 -6.90 -8.14 -7.14
CA THR A 122 -7.82 -8.96 -7.93
C THR A 122 -7.76 -8.56 -9.40
N ASP A 123 -8.08 -9.50 -10.29
CA ASP A 123 -8.18 -9.22 -11.72
C ASP A 123 -9.60 -8.77 -12.12
N SER A 124 -9.82 -8.54 -13.42
CA SER A 124 -11.12 -8.07 -13.94
C SER A 124 -12.26 -9.09 -13.75
N ASN A 125 -11.92 -10.35 -13.47
CA ASN A 125 -12.89 -11.40 -13.16
C ASN A 125 -13.06 -11.60 -11.65
N ALA A 126 -12.57 -10.65 -10.83
CA ALA A 126 -12.60 -10.71 -9.36
C ALA A 126 -11.84 -11.91 -8.76
N ARG A 127 -10.90 -12.49 -9.51
CA ARG A 127 -10.06 -13.56 -8.98
C ARG A 127 -8.97 -12.99 -8.10
N LEU A 128 -8.76 -13.58 -6.93
CA LEU A 128 -7.73 -13.16 -5.99
C LEU A 128 -6.35 -13.57 -6.52
N LEU A 129 -5.51 -12.58 -6.78
CA LEU A 129 -4.15 -12.79 -7.28
C LEU A 129 -3.12 -12.73 -6.15
N ALA A 130 -3.31 -11.83 -5.21
CA ALA A 130 -2.40 -11.66 -4.08
C ALA A 130 -3.14 -11.10 -2.86
N LYS A 131 -2.62 -11.40 -1.68
CA LYS A 131 -3.15 -10.93 -0.41
C LYS A 131 -1.99 -10.61 0.53
N ALA A 132 -2.14 -9.54 1.31
CA ALA A 132 -1.15 -9.16 2.31
C ALA A 132 -1.80 -8.83 3.64
N THR A 133 -1.07 -9.12 4.71
CA THR A 133 -1.31 -8.57 6.04
C THR A 133 -0.19 -7.60 6.35
N ILE A 134 -0.55 -6.36 6.63
CA ILE A 134 0.39 -5.28 6.90
C ILE A 134 0.24 -4.88 8.35
N THR A 135 1.33 -4.98 9.11
CA THR A 135 1.39 -4.51 10.48
C THR A 135 2.04 -3.12 10.48
N CYS A 136 1.34 -2.16 11.07
CA CYS A 136 1.74 -0.76 11.12
C CYS A 136 1.99 -0.31 12.54
N LEU A 137 2.91 0.63 12.69
CA LEU A 137 3.16 1.33 13.93
C LEU A 137 2.75 2.78 13.77
N ARG A 138 1.83 3.23 14.63
CA ARG A 138 1.42 4.63 14.68
C ARG A 138 2.61 5.48 15.12
N VAL A 139 2.82 6.59 14.44
CA VAL A 139 3.81 7.59 14.83
C VAL A 139 3.09 8.89 15.16
N LYS A 140 3.73 9.70 16.02
CA LYS A 140 3.16 10.99 16.36
C LYS A 140 3.22 11.91 15.14
N ALA A 141 2.18 12.71 14.96
CA ALA A 141 2.20 13.78 13.98
C ALA A 141 3.31 14.79 14.33
N PRO A 142 3.98 15.35 13.31
CA PRO A 142 4.97 16.38 13.54
C PRO A 142 4.38 17.64 14.19
#